data_8933294c51a21bbc88c30222dd1441f8
#
_entry.id   8933294c51a21bbc88c30222dd1441f8
#
_cell.length_a   1.000
_cell.length_b   1.000
_cell.length_c   1.000
_cell.angle_alpha   90.00
_cell.angle_beta   90.00
_cell.angle_gamma   90.00
#
_symmetry.space_group_name_H-M   'P 1'
#
loop_
_entity.id
_entity.type
_entity.pdbx_description
1 polymer ?
#
loop_
_entity_poly.entity_id
_entity_poly.type
_entity_poly.pdbx_seq_one_letter_code
_entity_poly.pdbx_strand_id
1 'polypeptide(L)'
;MKRLIACLAIAAIAAPALAQQPTTLQELTTKGMVMEAGGMEIDVTYKPDGTFTAMDGQVTGKWRIEGEKLCTSSNFSPAEECTAYPTGKKSGDSFEVTGAQGTATIRIK
;
A
#
# COMPACT_ATOMS: atom_id res chain seq x y z
N MET A 1 8.44 8.99 -60.93
CA MET A 1 8.29 8.75 -60.34
C MET A 1 8.02 8.65 -59.44
N LYS A 2 7.79 8.66 -58.81
CA LYS A 2 7.58 8.50 -57.98
C LYS A 2 7.33 8.15 -57.04
N ARG A 3 7.17 8.09 -56.29
CA ARG A 3 6.99 7.68 -55.37
C ARG A 3 6.71 7.71 -54.35
N LEU A 4 6.39 7.64 -53.60
CA LEU A 4 6.08 7.60 -52.63
C LEU A 4 6.06 7.28 -51.62
N ILE A 5 5.95 7.22 -50.91
CA ILE A 5 6.10 6.89 -49.99
C ILE A 5 5.55 6.87 -49.00
N ALA A 6 5.18 6.61 -48.33
CA ALA A 6 4.65 6.38 -47.47
C ALA A 6 4.78 6.40 -46.38
N CYS A 7 4.90 6.67 -45.80
CA CYS A 7 5.12 6.68 -44.72
C CYS A 7 4.44 6.33 -43.77
N LEU A 8 4.29 5.92 -43.30
CA LEU A 8 3.81 5.50 -42.39
C LEU A 8 3.73 5.76 -41.29
N ALA A 9 3.62 6.09 -40.71
CA ALA A 9 3.46 6.50 -39.74
C ALA A 9 3.01 5.83 -38.76
N ILE A 10 3.32 5.49 -38.18
CA ILE A 10 3.00 4.84 -37.33
C ILE A 10 2.67 5.11 -36.18
N ALA A 11 2.26 5.42 -35.74
CA ALA A 11 1.76 5.62 -34.80
C ALA A 11 1.85 4.97 -33.76
N ALA A 12 2.62 5.12 -33.20
CA ALA A 12 2.83 4.52 -32.17
C ALA A 12 1.99 4.77 -31.16
N ILE A 13 1.40 4.30 -30.78
CA ILE A 13 0.62 4.48 -29.93
C ILE A 13 0.90 4.21 -28.74
N ALA A 14 1.39 4.83 -28.22
CA ALA A 14 1.70 4.68 -27.02
C ALA A 14 0.61 4.37 -26.23
N ALA A 15 0.59 3.44 -25.83
CA ALA A 15 -0.32 3.07 -24.97
C ALA A 15 -0.16 3.83 -23.82
N PRO A 16 -0.97 4.41 -23.36
CA PRO A 16 -0.90 5.16 -22.34
C PRO A 16 -0.74 4.38 -21.24
N ALA A 17 0.11 4.67 -20.73
CA ALA A 17 0.30 4.04 -19.70
C ALA A 17 -0.83 3.99 -18.95
N LEU A 18 -1.26 3.11 -18.71
CA LEU A 18 -2.20 3.00 -18.03
C LEU A 18 -1.94 3.37 -16.81
N ALA A 19 -2.22 4.26 -16.46
CA ALA A 19 -2.08 4.64 -15.20
C ALA A 19 -2.65 3.62 -14.39
N GLN A 20 -1.93 2.89 -13.84
CA GLN A 20 -2.43 2.02 -12.96
C GLN A 20 -2.81 2.73 -11.75
N GLN A 21 -3.95 2.52 -11.25
CA GLN A 21 -4.32 3.08 -9.98
C GLN A 21 -3.47 2.48 -8.89
N PRO A 22 -3.11 3.23 -7.89
CA PRO A 22 -2.36 2.68 -6.76
C PRO A 22 -3.11 1.53 -6.11
N THR A 23 -2.38 0.54 -5.68
CA THR A 23 -2.99 -0.56 -4.96
C THR A 23 -3.35 -0.11 -3.55
N THR A 24 -4.16 -0.90 -2.86
CA THR A 24 -4.49 -0.62 -1.48
C THR A 24 -3.24 -0.41 -0.65
N LEU A 25 -2.25 -1.28 -0.81
CA LEU A 25 -1.03 -1.17 -0.02
C LEU A 25 -0.21 0.05 -0.39
N GLN A 26 -0.21 0.45 -1.65
CA GLN A 26 0.47 1.67 -2.05
C GLN A 26 -0.18 2.90 -1.45
N GLU A 27 -1.51 2.94 -1.44
CA GLU A 27 -2.22 4.05 -0.81
C GLU A 27 -1.93 4.09 0.68
N LEU A 28 -2.03 2.95 1.31
CA LEU A 28 -1.87 2.86 2.75
C LEU A 28 -0.46 3.21 3.18
N THR A 29 0.55 2.72 2.50
CA THR A 29 1.93 2.99 2.91
C THR A 29 2.37 4.40 2.52
N THR A 30 1.68 5.04 1.59
CA THR A 30 1.98 6.42 1.24
C THR A 30 1.28 7.40 2.17
N LYS A 31 0.01 7.13 2.50
CA LYS A 31 -0.79 8.07 3.26
C LYS A 31 -0.86 7.78 4.74
N GLY A 32 -0.53 6.57 5.12
CA GLY A 32 -0.65 6.13 6.50
C GLY A 32 -2.03 5.59 6.77
N MET A 33 -2.21 5.06 7.96
CA MET A 33 -3.49 4.47 8.33
C MET A 33 -3.79 4.71 9.79
N VAL A 34 -5.05 4.55 10.12
CA VAL A 34 -5.49 4.50 11.50
C VAL A 34 -6.04 3.10 11.72
N MET A 35 -5.51 2.41 12.70
CA MET A 35 -5.95 1.07 13.03
C MET A 35 -6.78 1.12 14.29
N GLU A 36 -7.93 0.47 14.28
CA GLU A 36 -8.75 0.39 15.46
C GLU A 36 -8.85 -1.05 15.87
N ALA A 37 -8.38 -1.37 17.03
CA ALA A 37 -8.40 -2.72 17.55
C ALA A 37 -8.62 -2.67 19.05
N GLY A 38 -9.55 -3.47 19.53
CA GLY A 38 -9.80 -3.56 20.96
C GLY A 38 -10.22 -2.24 21.59
N GLY A 39 -10.88 -1.38 20.85
CA GLY A 39 -11.29 -0.09 21.37
C GLY A 39 -10.20 0.97 21.36
N MET A 40 -9.03 0.64 20.85
CA MET A 40 -7.92 1.59 20.76
C MET A 40 -7.73 2.02 19.32
N GLU A 41 -7.42 3.30 19.14
CA GLU A 41 -7.15 3.82 17.83
C GLU A 41 -5.66 4.09 17.74
N ILE A 42 -5.01 3.50 16.75
CA ILE A 42 -3.57 3.60 16.60
C ILE A 42 -3.26 4.24 15.25
N ASP A 43 -2.50 5.31 15.28
CA ASP A 43 -2.10 6.00 14.07
C ASP A 43 -0.77 5.41 13.61
N VAL A 44 -0.68 5.00 12.35
CA VAL A 44 0.53 4.37 11.82
C VAL A 44 1.00 5.17 10.63
N THR A 45 2.27 5.52 10.64
CA THR A 45 2.90 6.26 9.55
C THR A 45 3.98 5.39 8.93
N TYR A 46 3.92 5.24 7.61
CA TYR A 46 4.89 4.45 6.87
C TYR A 46 5.83 5.38 6.12
N LYS A 47 7.10 5.05 6.10
CA LYS A 47 8.11 5.87 5.41
C LYS A 47 8.64 5.13 4.20
N PRO A 48 9.01 5.85 3.14
CA PRO A 48 9.48 5.19 1.91
C PRO A 48 10.72 4.35 2.09
N ASP A 49 11.46 4.57 3.17
CA ASP A 49 12.69 3.81 3.39
C ASP A 49 12.42 2.41 3.95
N GLY A 50 11.16 2.02 4.10
CA GLY A 50 10.82 0.69 4.60
C GLY A 50 10.64 0.63 6.10
N THR A 51 10.53 1.77 6.75
CA THR A 51 10.28 1.79 8.20
C THR A 51 8.91 2.37 8.48
N PHE A 52 8.38 2.12 9.67
CA PHE A 52 7.12 2.72 10.09
C PHE A 52 7.18 3.05 11.58
N THR A 53 6.29 3.95 11.98
CA THR A 53 6.15 4.31 13.39
C THR A 53 4.67 4.29 13.74
N ALA A 54 4.37 4.03 14.99
CA ALA A 54 3.02 4.05 15.52
C ALA A 54 3.06 4.45 16.98
N MET A 55 1.92 4.84 17.52
CA MET A 55 1.78 5.20 18.92
C MET A 55 2.80 6.27 19.32
N ASP A 56 2.83 7.35 18.53
CA ASP A 56 3.71 8.48 18.77
C ASP A 56 5.17 8.09 18.88
N GLY A 57 5.57 7.12 18.06
CA GLY A 57 6.97 6.71 18.00
C GLY A 57 7.35 5.64 18.99
N GLN A 58 6.42 5.18 19.82
CA GLN A 58 6.72 4.09 20.75
C GLN A 58 6.86 2.76 20.03
N VAL A 59 6.21 2.61 18.89
CA VAL A 59 6.34 1.42 18.08
C VAL A 59 7.11 1.82 16.83
N THR A 60 8.18 1.12 16.55
CA THR A 60 8.95 1.35 15.33
C THR A 60 9.19 0.00 14.69
N GLY A 61 9.26 -0.03 13.39
CA GLY A 61 9.46 -1.29 12.71
C GLY A 61 9.77 -1.13 11.25
N LYS A 62 9.69 -2.24 10.55
CA LYS A 62 9.98 -2.30 9.13
C LYS A 62 8.78 -2.88 8.40
N TRP A 63 8.62 -2.47 7.17
CA TRP A 63 7.53 -2.95 6.33
C TRP A 63 8.02 -3.24 4.93
N ARG A 64 7.34 -4.14 4.26
CA ARG A 64 7.53 -4.38 2.83
C ARG A 64 6.23 -4.96 2.28
N ILE A 65 6.07 -4.83 1.00
CA ILE A 65 4.89 -5.33 0.31
C ILE A 65 5.29 -6.58 -0.46
N GLU A 66 4.51 -7.63 -0.30
CA GLU A 66 4.72 -8.84 -1.06
C GLU A 66 3.37 -9.21 -1.69
N GLY A 67 3.18 -8.89 -2.95
CA GLY A 67 1.88 -9.09 -3.60
C GLY A 67 0.83 -8.23 -2.95
N GLU A 68 -0.20 -8.86 -2.42
CA GLU A 68 -1.26 -8.16 -1.72
C GLU A 68 -1.10 -8.26 -0.21
N LYS A 69 0.08 -8.62 0.24
CA LYS A 69 0.32 -8.75 1.66
C LYS A 69 1.27 -7.66 2.14
N LEU A 70 1.00 -7.16 3.30
CA LEU A 70 1.88 -6.24 3.97
C LEU A 70 2.63 -7.01 5.04
N CYS A 71 3.94 -7.02 4.96
CA CYS A 71 4.78 -7.75 5.88
C CYS A 71 5.45 -6.75 6.82
N THR A 72 5.30 -6.95 8.11
CA THR A 72 5.83 -6.00 9.09
C THR A 72 6.51 -6.73 10.23
N SER A 73 7.47 -6.04 10.83
CA SER A 73 8.07 -6.46 12.08
C SER A 73 8.28 -5.20 12.91
N SER A 74 8.31 -5.33 14.20
CA SER A 74 8.45 -4.15 15.06
C SER A 74 9.22 -4.50 16.32
N ASN A 75 9.49 -3.47 17.12
CA ASN A 75 10.14 -3.67 18.39
C ASN A 75 9.27 -4.47 19.36
N PHE A 76 7.95 -4.51 19.16
CA PHE A 76 7.08 -5.33 19.99
C PHE A 76 6.86 -6.72 19.39
N SER A 77 7.04 -6.87 18.09
CA SER A 77 6.86 -8.15 17.41
C SER A 77 7.99 -8.30 16.41
N PRO A 78 9.15 -8.74 16.83
CA PRO A 78 10.31 -8.79 15.93
C PRO A 78 10.19 -9.77 14.78
N ALA A 79 9.36 -10.80 14.92
CA ALA A 79 9.18 -11.76 13.84
C ALA A 79 8.32 -11.13 12.77
N GLU A 80 8.73 -11.24 11.52
CA GLU A 80 7.95 -10.66 10.43
C GLU A 80 6.64 -11.41 10.23
N GLU A 81 5.56 -10.67 10.10
CA GLU A 81 4.26 -11.22 9.81
C GLU A 81 3.72 -10.59 8.56
N CYS A 82 3.16 -11.38 7.69
CA CYS A 82 2.58 -10.89 6.44
C CYS A 82 1.07 -11.06 6.49
N THR A 83 0.36 -9.98 6.28
CA THR A 83 -1.10 -9.95 6.36
C THR A 83 -1.68 -9.52 5.02
N ALA A 84 -2.66 -10.26 4.53
CA ALA A 84 -3.30 -9.92 3.27
C ALA A 84 -4.28 -8.76 3.46
N TYR A 85 -4.30 -7.88 2.49
CA TYR A 85 -5.18 -6.72 2.51
C TYR A 85 -6.13 -6.78 1.31
N PRO A 86 -7.34 -6.26 1.44
CA PRO A 86 -8.27 -6.25 0.31
C PRO A 86 -7.77 -5.31 -0.78
N THR A 87 -8.20 -5.55 -2.01
CA THR A 87 -7.79 -4.71 -3.13
C THR A 87 -8.77 -3.57 -3.33
N GLY A 88 -8.35 -2.56 -4.06
CA GLY A 88 -9.26 -1.50 -4.48
C GLY A 88 -9.58 -0.45 -3.44
N LYS A 89 -8.87 -0.41 -2.34
CA LYS A 89 -9.14 0.58 -1.30
C LYS A 89 -8.25 1.80 -1.47
N LYS A 90 -8.75 2.93 -1.05
CA LYS A 90 -8.04 4.19 -1.21
C LYS A 90 -8.27 5.09 -0.01
N SER A 91 -7.66 6.25 -0.05
CA SER A 91 -7.74 7.24 1.02
C SER A 91 -9.18 7.44 1.47
N GLY A 92 -9.41 7.36 2.75
CA GLY A 92 -10.76 7.51 3.32
C GLY A 92 -11.52 6.22 3.48
N ASP A 93 -11.10 5.15 2.82
CA ASP A 93 -11.81 3.88 2.92
C ASP A 93 -11.46 3.16 4.22
N SER A 94 -12.43 2.42 4.73
CA SER A 94 -12.25 1.59 5.92
C SER A 94 -12.56 0.15 5.58
N PHE A 95 -11.84 -0.76 6.21
CA PHE A 95 -12.04 -2.19 5.99
C PHE A 95 -11.43 -2.96 7.14
N GLU A 96 -11.72 -4.23 7.22
CA GLU A 96 -11.20 -5.08 8.29
C GLU A 96 -10.10 -5.97 7.77
N VAL A 97 -9.12 -6.20 8.60
CA VAL A 97 -8.04 -7.13 8.28
C VAL A 97 -7.86 -8.04 9.46
N THR A 98 -7.59 -9.30 9.18
CA THR A 98 -7.37 -10.28 10.22
C THR A 98 -5.91 -10.72 10.15
N GLY A 99 -5.21 -10.56 11.23
CA GLY A 99 -3.83 -11.00 11.34
C GLY A 99 -3.67 -11.99 12.47
N ALA A 100 -2.43 -12.28 12.83
CA ALA A 100 -2.15 -13.25 13.86
C ALA A 100 -2.72 -12.83 15.21
N GLN A 101 -2.92 -11.53 15.41
CA GLN A 101 -3.39 -11.05 16.69
C GLN A 101 -4.87 -10.72 16.71
N GLY A 102 -5.60 -11.10 15.66
CA GLY A 102 -7.03 -10.87 15.61
C GLY A 102 -7.41 -9.92 14.49
N THR A 103 -8.62 -9.39 14.58
CA THR A 103 -9.18 -8.53 13.54
C THR A 103 -9.09 -7.08 13.97
N ALA A 104 -8.70 -6.25 13.03
CA ALA A 104 -8.61 -4.81 13.26
C ALA A 104 -9.32 -4.08 12.13
N THR A 105 -9.86 -2.91 12.41
CA THR A 105 -10.42 -2.05 11.38
C THR A 105 -9.36 -1.05 10.97
N ILE A 106 -9.15 -0.95 9.66
CA ILE A 106 -8.13 -0.08 9.11
C ILE A 106 -8.81 1.02 8.32
N ARG A 107 -8.36 2.24 8.49
CA ARG A 107 -8.80 3.35 7.63
C ARG A 107 -7.57 3.99 7.03
N ILE A 108 -7.56 4.12 5.72
CA ILE A 108 -6.46 4.79 5.02
C ILE A 108 -6.65 6.29 5.15
N LYS A 109 -5.62 7.00 5.56
CA LYS A 109 -5.71 8.44 5.76
C LYS A 109 -5.79 9.26 4.48
#